data_c0ef838c11d42bfa457dcd0108225d4c
#
_entry.id   c0ef838c11d42bfa457dcd0108225d4c
#
_cell.length_a   1.000
_cell.length_b   1.000
_cell.length_c   1.000
_cell.angle_alpha   90.00
_cell.angle_beta   90.00
_cell.angle_gamma   90.00
#
_symmetry.space_group_name_H-M   'P 1'
#
loop_
_entity.id
_entity.type
_entity.pdbx_description
1 polymer ?
#
loop_
_entity_poly.entity_id
_entity_poly.type
_entity_poly.pdbx_seq_one_letter_code
_entity_poly.pdbx_strand_id
1 'polypeptide(L)'
;MSYERRKMPNKGEWAVEAQGLIKNFGDNRAVDGVNLNVRAGSIYGVLGPNGAGKTTTIRMLATLLRADAGSTRIFGHDVVKESQIVRQLIGVTGQYASVDESLSATENLVIFSRLLGLGRAEARKKAVELLEEFDLTEAAKRPLKNFSGGMRRRLDLAASLIAQPPLLFLDEPTTGLDPRTRNQMWETIRRLVTSGSTVLLTTQYLQEADELADRIAVIDHGRVVAEGTVNELKSSVGTSSLQLSIQDPKEIENARQKVEEVLKVRSIVYPEGGKITAPMEDADRVTDLLIAFRQSGIQLAELSVQKPTLDEVFLSITGDNKNESSLNFSKQ
;
A
#
# COMPACT_ATOMS: atom_id res chain seq x y z
N MET A 1 -29.16 18.71 14.44
CA MET A 1 -29.23 17.62 13.44
C MET A 1 -28.61 16.42 14.08
N SER A 2 -29.39 15.37 14.42
CA SER A 2 -28.90 14.14 15.01
C SER A 2 -27.96 13.45 14.03
N TYR A 3 -26.76 13.11 14.48
CA TYR A 3 -25.83 12.23 13.78
C TYR A 3 -26.44 10.82 13.76
N GLU A 4 -27.40 10.59 12.88
CA GLU A 4 -27.86 9.23 12.58
C GLU A 4 -26.66 8.46 12.02
N ARG A 5 -26.35 7.30 12.61
CA ARG A 5 -25.37 6.35 12.06
C ARG A 5 -25.75 6.09 10.61
N ARG A 6 -25.00 6.70 9.70
CA ARG A 6 -25.19 6.46 8.26
C ARG A 6 -25.02 4.96 8.03
N LYS A 7 -25.99 4.36 7.34
CA LYS A 7 -25.87 2.96 6.88
C LYS A 7 -24.54 2.83 6.16
N MET A 8 -23.65 1.99 6.72
CA MET A 8 -22.42 1.61 6.01
C MET A 8 -22.83 0.98 4.66
N PRO A 9 -22.18 1.34 3.54
CA PRO A 9 -22.47 0.75 2.26
C PRO A 9 -22.28 -0.78 2.34
N ASN A 10 -23.08 -1.53 1.58
CA ASN A 10 -23.02 -2.98 1.57
C ASN A 10 -21.63 -3.46 1.14
N LYS A 11 -21.07 -4.45 1.87
CA LYS A 11 -19.87 -5.16 1.41
C LYS A 11 -20.14 -5.72 0.01
N GLY A 12 -19.40 -5.25 -0.99
CA GLY A 12 -19.53 -5.67 -2.38
C GLY A 12 -19.87 -4.53 -3.36
N GLU A 13 -20.29 -3.36 -2.86
CA GLU A 13 -20.42 -2.15 -3.68
C GLU A 13 -19.06 -1.49 -3.91
N TRP A 14 -18.97 -0.69 -4.99
CA TRP A 14 -17.79 0.08 -5.28
C TRP A 14 -17.75 1.35 -4.40
N ALA A 15 -16.68 1.51 -3.64
CA ALA A 15 -16.41 2.74 -2.89
C ALA A 15 -15.82 3.82 -3.81
N VAL A 16 -14.99 3.42 -4.77
CA VAL A 16 -14.41 4.31 -5.80
C VAL A 16 -14.55 3.65 -7.16
N GLU A 17 -15.04 4.41 -8.12
CA GLU A 17 -15.05 4.08 -9.54
C GLU A 17 -14.44 5.25 -10.29
N ALA A 18 -13.24 5.07 -10.85
CA ALA A 18 -12.55 6.09 -11.63
C ALA A 18 -12.24 5.55 -13.02
N GLN A 19 -12.53 6.33 -14.06
CA GLN A 19 -12.36 5.91 -15.45
C GLN A 19 -11.67 7.01 -16.25
N GLY A 20 -10.55 6.66 -16.90
CA GLY A 20 -9.84 7.51 -17.85
C GLY A 20 -9.35 8.82 -17.27
N LEU A 21 -8.95 8.86 -15.98
CA LEU A 21 -8.52 10.10 -15.33
C LEU A 21 -7.28 10.67 -15.98
N ILE A 22 -7.34 11.94 -16.34
CA ILE A 22 -6.22 12.69 -16.91
C ILE A 22 -6.01 13.97 -16.12
N LYS A 23 -4.74 14.31 -15.85
CA LYS A 23 -4.34 15.59 -15.27
C LYS A 23 -3.02 16.08 -15.86
N ASN A 24 -3.05 17.29 -16.41
CA ASN A 24 -1.90 18.00 -16.92
C ASN A 24 -1.54 19.18 -16.02
N PHE A 25 -0.25 19.44 -15.84
CA PHE A 25 0.29 20.65 -15.22
C PHE A 25 1.29 21.26 -16.21
N GLY A 26 0.83 22.26 -16.99
CA GLY A 26 1.55 22.73 -18.15
C GLY A 26 1.77 21.59 -19.15
N ASP A 27 3.02 21.35 -19.53
CA ASP A 27 3.40 20.27 -20.45
C ASP A 27 3.54 18.91 -19.77
N ASN A 28 3.50 18.86 -18.44
CA ASN A 28 3.64 17.62 -17.70
C ASN A 28 2.29 16.93 -17.50
N ARG A 29 2.13 15.74 -18.09
CA ARG A 29 0.95 14.87 -17.90
C ARG A 29 1.14 13.98 -16.69
N ALA A 30 0.75 14.49 -15.53
CA ALA A 30 0.96 13.84 -14.24
C ALA A 30 0.05 12.61 -14.00
N VAL A 31 -1.12 12.56 -14.65
CA VAL A 31 -2.01 11.39 -14.66
C VAL A 31 -2.52 11.20 -16.07
N ASP A 32 -2.42 9.98 -16.59
CA ASP A 32 -2.65 9.64 -18.00
C ASP A 32 -3.52 8.40 -18.15
N GLY A 33 -4.83 8.60 -18.13
CA GLY A 33 -5.82 7.56 -18.38
C GLY A 33 -5.98 6.57 -17.21
N VAL A 34 -5.78 6.99 -15.96
CA VAL A 34 -5.90 6.12 -14.79
C VAL A 34 -7.32 5.63 -14.59
N ASN A 35 -7.45 4.29 -14.44
CA ASN A 35 -8.68 3.62 -14.05
C ASN A 35 -8.47 2.95 -12.69
N LEU A 36 -9.41 3.11 -11.74
CA LEU A 36 -9.37 2.49 -10.43
C LEU A 36 -10.77 2.06 -9.99
N ASN A 37 -10.88 0.83 -9.48
CA ASN A 37 -12.11 0.31 -8.90
C ASN A 37 -11.84 -0.24 -7.50
N VAL A 38 -12.33 0.45 -6.48
CA VAL A 38 -12.10 0.11 -5.06
C VAL A 38 -13.36 -0.45 -4.44
N ARG A 39 -13.30 -1.66 -3.90
CA ARG A 39 -14.44 -2.28 -3.21
C ARG A 39 -14.63 -1.67 -1.83
N ALA A 40 -15.89 -1.51 -1.42
CA ALA A 40 -16.23 -1.07 -0.08
C ALA A 40 -15.76 -2.08 0.98
N GLY A 41 -15.19 -1.57 2.08
CA GLY A 41 -14.69 -2.38 3.20
C GLY A 41 -13.39 -3.12 2.89
N SER A 42 -12.57 -2.59 1.97
CA SER A 42 -11.24 -3.12 1.64
C SER A 42 -10.13 -2.08 1.81
N ILE A 43 -8.89 -2.54 1.81
CA ILE A 43 -7.68 -1.71 1.71
C ILE A 43 -7.17 -1.79 0.27
N TYR A 44 -7.17 -0.66 -0.42
CA TYR A 44 -6.64 -0.54 -1.77
C TYR A 44 -5.35 0.27 -1.76
N GLY A 45 -4.26 -0.33 -2.21
CA GLY A 45 -2.95 0.28 -2.31
C GLY A 45 -2.71 0.91 -3.69
N VAL A 46 -2.24 2.15 -3.73
CA VAL A 46 -1.69 2.78 -4.94
C VAL A 46 -0.20 2.90 -4.78
N LEU A 47 0.54 1.98 -5.39
CA LEU A 47 1.98 1.84 -5.29
C LEU A 47 2.68 2.53 -6.46
N GLY A 48 3.85 3.12 -6.23
CA GLY A 48 4.67 3.69 -7.30
C GLY A 48 5.75 4.63 -6.78
N PRO A 49 6.72 5.01 -7.63
CA PRO A 49 7.79 5.92 -7.25
C PRO A 49 7.29 7.35 -6.99
N ASN A 50 8.17 8.20 -6.46
CA ASN A 50 7.88 9.62 -6.33
C ASN A 50 7.70 10.25 -7.71
N GLY A 51 6.67 11.10 -7.85
CA GLY A 51 6.33 11.71 -9.13
C GLY A 51 5.49 10.83 -10.07
N ALA A 52 5.17 9.58 -9.73
CA ALA A 52 4.36 8.70 -10.57
C ALA A 52 2.90 9.14 -10.76
N GLY A 53 2.40 10.15 -10.00
CA GLY A 53 1.02 10.62 -10.10
C GLY A 53 0.10 10.18 -8.96
N LYS A 54 0.59 9.44 -7.95
CA LYS A 54 -0.20 8.90 -6.83
C LYS A 54 -0.99 9.98 -6.06
N THR A 55 -0.29 10.97 -5.51
CA THR A 55 -0.91 12.10 -4.77
C THR A 55 -1.87 12.89 -5.64
N THR A 56 -1.55 13.09 -6.93
CA THR A 56 -2.42 13.78 -7.89
C THR A 56 -3.71 13.01 -8.08
N THR A 57 -3.62 11.69 -8.22
CA THR A 57 -4.78 10.80 -8.34
C THR A 57 -5.66 10.89 -7.09
N ILE A 58 -5.10 10.73 -5.88
CA ILE A 58 -5.89 10.90 -4.64
C ILE A 58 -6.56 12.26 -4.58
N ARG A 59 -5.87 13.36 -4.90
CA ARG A 59 -6.46 14.71 -4.85
C ARG A 59 -7.64 14.85 -5.79
N MET A 60 -7.63 14.20 -6.95
CA MET A 60 -8.78 14.20 -7.86
C MET A 60 -9.96 13.40 -7.27
N LEU A 61 -9.71 12.21 -6.74
CA LEU A 61 -10.73 11.39 -6.09
C LEU A 61 -11.33 12.09 -4.87
N ALA A 62 -10.52 12.80 -4.10
CA ALA A 62 -10.91 13.52 -2.89
C ALA A 62 -11.56 14.89 -3.15
N THR A 63 -11.92 15.23 -4.38
CA THR A 63 -12.49 16.54 -4.76
C THR A 63 -11.57 17.75 -4.53
N LEU A 64 -10.28 17.54 -4.26
CA LEU A 64 -9.30 18.60 -4.00
C LEU A 64 -8.67 19.16 -5.29
N LEU A 65 -8.77 18.41 -6.38
CA LEU A 65 -8.23 18.76 -7.69
C LEU A 65 -9.22 18.30 -8.77
N ARG A 66 -9.52 19.17 -9.73
CA ARG A 66 -10.36 18.80 -10.86
C ARG A 66 -9.52 18.05 -11.92
N ALA A 67 -10.00 16.88 -12.35
CA ALA A 67 -9.47 16.19 -13.51
C ALA A 67 -9.70 16.99 -14.80
N ASP A 68 -8.80 16.89 -15.76
CA ASP A 68 -8.95 17.51 -17.07
C ASP A 68 -9.81 16.63 -18.00
N ALA A 69 -9.77 15.30 -17.79
CA ALA A 69 -10.65 14.33 -18.44
C ALA A 69 -10.90 13.12 -17.55
N GLY A 70 -11.85 12.29 -17.94
CA GLY A 70 -12.31 11.12 -17.20
C GLY A 70 -13.45 11.44 -16.24
N SER A 71 -13.86 10.42 -15.48
CA SER A 71 -14.96 10.52 -14.50
C SER A 71 -14.61 9.76 -13.23
N THR A 72 -15.16 10.21 -12.10
CA THR A 72 -15.03 9.51 -10.81
C THR A 72 -16.35 9.52 -10.07
N ARG A 73 -16.67 8.38 -9.45
CA ARG A 73 -17.77 8.26 -8.49
C ARG A 73 -17.27 7.69 -7.17
N ILE A 74 -17.81 8.24 -6.09
CA ILE A 74 -17.57 7.76 -4.72
C ILE A 74 -18.92 7.29 -4.18
N PHE A 75 -19.03 5.97 -3.90
CA PHE A 75 -20.32 5.34 -3.54
C PHE A 75 -21.46 5.74 -4.49
N GLY A 76 -21.17 5.73 -5.80
CA GLY A 76 -22.13 6.12 -6.84
C GLY A 76 -22.29 7.61 -7.09
N HIS A 77 -21.80 8.51 -6.20
CA HIS A 77 -21.90 9.96 -6.33
C HIS A 77 -20.77 10.55 -7.20
N ASP A 78 -21.11 11.35 -8.18
CA ASP A 78 -20.16 12.04 -9.07
C ASP A 78 -19.33 13.07 -8.30
N VAL A 79 -18.00 12.95 -8.32
CA VAL A 79 -17.11 13.83 -7.53
C VAL A 79 -17.12 15.30 -7.94
N VAL A 80 -17.57 15.62 -9.14
CA VAL A 80 -17.66 17.00 -9.65
C VAL A 80 -19.05 17.57 -9.39
N LYS A 81 -20.10 16.83 -9.77
CA LYS A 81 -21.49 17.31 -9.72
C LYS A 81 -22.05 17.26 -8.29
N GLU A 82 -21.63 16.27 -7.49
CA GLU A 82 -22.14 16.01 -6.15
C GLU A 82 -21.03 16.16 -5.08
N SER A 83 -20.06 17.05 -5.33
CA SER A 83 -18.85 17.19 -4.49
C SER A 83 -19.15 17.44 -3.00
N GLN A 84 -20.25 18.08 -2.66
CA GLN A 84 -20.65 18.29 -1.25
C GLN A 84 -21.06 16.99 -0.57
N ILE A 85 -21.74 16.09 -1.27
CA ILE A 85 -22.12 14.77 -0.77
C ILE A 85 -20.86 13.94 -0.61
N VAL A 86 -19.99 13.91 -1.64
CA VAL A 86 -18.72 13.18 -1.60
C VAL A 86 -17.85 13.58 -0.42
N ARG A 87 -17.69 14.90 -0.15
CA ARG A 87 -16.90 15.40 1.00
C ARG A 87 -17.42 14.94 2.36
N GLN A 88 -18.70 14.59 2.45
CA GLN A 88 -19.25 14.03 3.67
C GLN A 88 -19.02 12.52 3.80
N LEU A 89 -18.65 11.83 2.73
CA LEU A 89 -18.39 10.40 2.69
C LEU A 89 -16.89 10.06 2.79
N ILE A 90 -16.01 11.07 2.71
CA ILE A 90 -14.57 10.86 2.68
C ILE A 90 -13.86 11.51 3.87
N GLY A 91 -12.79 10.88 4.32
CA GLY A 91 -11.74 11.47 5.15
C GLY A 91 -10.43 11.49 4.36
N VAL A 92 -9.63 12.52 4.53
CA VAL A 92 -8.36 12.68 3.82
C VAL A 92 -7.27 13.01 4.82
N THR A 93 -6.17 12.24 4.82
CA THR A 93 -4.93 12.63 5.46
C THR A 93 -3.89 12.93 4.38
N GLY A 94 -3.34 14.15 4.39
CA GLY A 94 -2.31 14.57 3.44
C GLY A 94 -0.90 14.25 3.92
N GLN A 95 0.11 14.58 3.11
CA GLN A 95 1.53 14.49 3.51
C GLN A 95 1.87 15.41 4.68
N TYR A 96 1.16 16.52 4.84
CA TYR A 96 1.32 17.48 5.93
C TYR A 96 0.14 17.38 6.87
N ALA A 97 0.43 17.31 8.16
CA ALA A 97 -0.59 17.30 9.19
C ALA A 97 -1.39 18.62 9.14
N SER A 98 -2.72 18.50 9.09
CA SER A 98 -3.63 19.67 9.09
C SER A 98 -3.83 20.27 10.48
N VAL A 99 -3.10 19.78 11.50
CA VAL A 99 -3.21 20.13 12.91
C VAL A 99 -2.32 21.33 13.26
N ASP A 100 -2.80 22.20 14.15
CA ASP A 100 -2.04 23.36 14.64
C ASP A 100 -0.99 22.93 15.67
N GLU A 101 0.27 23.19 15.38
CA GLU A 101 1.41 22.81 16.23
C GLU A 101 1.47 23.55 17.57
N SER A 102 0.85 24.72 17.68
CA SER A 102 0.80 25.51 18.92
C SER A 102 -0.21 25.01 19.93
N LEU A 103 -1.21 24.26 19.45
CA LEU A 103 -2.26 23.70 20.27
C LEU A 103 -1.94 22.30 20.77
N SER A 104 -2.59 21.87 21.84
CA SER A 104 -2.55 20.48 22.32
C SER A 104 -3.33 19.54 21.41
N ALA A 105 -3.10 18.23 21.56
CA ALA A 105 -3.86 17.22 20.82
C ALA A 105 -5.36 17.31 21.09
N THR A 106 -5.75 17.49 22.35
CA THR A 106 -7.16 17.68 22.73
C THR A 106 -7.77 18.91 22.07
N GLU A 107 -7.07 20.05 22.09
CA GLU A 107 -7.58 21.28 21.49
C GLU A 107 -7.78 21.15 19.99
N ASN A 108 -6.80 20.55 19.28
CA ASN A 108 -6.93 20.25 17.87
C ASN A 108 -8.19 19.43 17.57
N LEU A 109 -8.36 18.27 18.22
CA LEU A 109 -9.50 17.40 17.99
C LEU A 109 -10.83 18.07 18.35
N VAL A 110 -10.87 18.87 19.42
CA VAL A 110 -12.07 19.63 19.78
C VAL A 110 -12.42 20.68 18.74
N ILE A 111 -11.43 21.42 18.23
CA ILE A 111 -11.64 22.42 17.18
C ILE A 111 -12.19 21.77 15.90
N PHE A 112 -11.56 20.69 15.41
CA PHE A 112 -12.04 19.97 14.24
C PHE A 112 -13.45 19.39 14.43
N SER A 113 -13.72 18.82 15.61
CA SER A 113 -15.07 18.34 15.95
C SER A 113 -16.11 19.45 15.91
N ARG A 114 -15.76 20.63 16.41
CA ARG A 114 -16.62 21.82 16.37
C ARG A 114 -16.86 22.33 14.95
N LEU A 115 -15.81 22.34 14.12
CA LEU A 115 -15.93 22.70 12.70
C LEU A 115 -16.83 21.73 11.92
N LEU A 116 -16.84 20.46 12.31
CA LEU A 116 -17.73 19.42 11.78
C LEU A 116 -19.15 19.46 12.38
N GLY A 117 -19.45 20.42 13.26
CA GLY A 117 -20.81 20.69 13.75
C GLY A 117 -21.17 20.00 15.08
N LEU A 118 -20.24 19.29 15.74
CA LEU A 118 -20.52 18.67 17.05
C LEU A 118 -20.73 19.75 18.14
N GLY A 119 -21.60 19.49 19.11
CA GLY A 119 -21.76 20.29 20.31
C GLY A 119 -20.48 20.33 21.15
N ARG A 120 -20.32 21.33 22.05
CA ARG A 120 -19.07 21.48 22.83
C ARG A 120 -18.80 20.26 23.73
N ALA A 121 -19.83 19.68 24.32
CA ALA A 121 -19.70 18.48 25.15
C ALA A 121 -19.36 17.24 24.31
N GLU A 122 -20.04 17.05 23.18
CA GLU A 122 -19.78 15.96 22.22
C GLU A 122 -18.38 16.04 21.63
N ALA A 123 -17.91 17.23 21.24
CA ALA A 123 -16.58 17.46 20.72
C ALA A 123 -15.49 17.04 21.72
N ARG A 124 -15.66 17.35 23.00
CA ARG A 124 -14.73 16.93 24.06
C ARG A 124 -14.76 15.42 24.27
N LYS A 125 -15.94 14.82 24.30
CA LYS A 125 -16.10 13.38 24.42
C LYS A 125 -15.42 12.67 23.25
N LYS A 126 -15.67 13.12 22.01
CA LYS A 126 -15.06 12.56 20.80
C LYS A 126 -13.55 12.70 20.80
N ALA A 127 -13.01 13.83 21.28
CA ALA A 127 -11.57 14.02 21.40
C ALA A 127 -10.94 13.00 22.38
N VAL A 128 -11.57 12.72 23.53
CA VAL A 128 -11.08 11.72 24.47
C VAL A 128 -11.09 10.33 23.85
N GLU A 129 -12.22 9.92 23.24
CA GLU A 129 -12.36 8.62 22.57
C GLU A 129 -11.25 8.40 21.51
N LEU A 130 -11.00 9.40 20.67
CA LEU A 130 -9.97 9.31 19.64
C LEU A 130 -8.55 9.29 20.23
N LEU A 131 -8.27 10.06 21.28
CA LEU A 131 -6.97 10.03 21.93
C LEU A 131 -6.67 8.66 22.58
N GLU A 132 -7.69 8.01 23.14
CA GLU A 132 -7.59 6.65 23.67
C GLU A 132 -7.37 5.64 22.53
N GLU A 133 -8.17 5.71 21.46
CA GLU A 133 -8.09 4.80 20.31
C GLU A 133 -6.71 4.84 19.62
N PHE A 134 -6.06 6.02 19.64
CA PHE A 134 -4.77 6.24 18.97
C PHE A 134 -3.55 6.25 19.91
N ASP A 135 -3.70 5.79 21.16
CA ASP A 135 -2.65 5.76 22.18
C ASP A 135 -1.96 7.13 22.38
N LEU A 136 -2.75 8.20 22.44
CA LEU A 136 -2.29 9.57 22.64
C LEU A 136 -2.75 10.20 23.97
N THR A 137 -3.37 9.43 24.83
CA THR A 137 -3.98 9.89 26.12
C THR A 137 -2.95 10.57 27.02
N GLU A 138 -1.75 10.02 27.17
CA GLU A 138 -0.68 10.60 28.00
C GLU A 138 -0.16 11.93 27.45
N ALA A 139 -0.28 12.13 26.14
CA ALA A 139 0.17 13.33 25.44
C ALA A 139 -0.97 14.33 25.16
N ALA A 140 -2.21 14.03 25.60
CA ALA A 140 -3.43 14.76 25.26
C ALA A 140 -3.34 16.28 25.46
N LYS A 141 -2.68 16.73 26.53
CA LYS A 141 -2.52 18.14 26.91
C LYS A 141 -1.21 18.79 26.44
N ARG A 142 -0.34 18.02 25.76
CA ARG A 142 0.95 18.53 25.27
C ARG A 142 0.75 19.25 23.94
N PRO A 143 1.42 20.42 23.72
CA PRO A 143 1.46 21.09 22.40
C PRO A 143 2.09 20.17 21.35
N LEU A 144 1.54 20.20 20.12
CA LEU A 144 1.98 19.31 19.05
C LEU A 144 3.42 19.54 18.60
N LYS A 145 3.98 20.74 18.80
CA LYS A 145 5.41 21.01 18.56
C LYS A 145 6.33 20.04 19.31
N ASN A 146 5.86 19.46 20.43
CA ASN A 146 6.58 18.50 21.25
C ASN A 146 6.25 17.04 20.92
N PHE A 147 5.49 16.78 19.84
CA PHE A 147 5.15 15.44 19.39
C PHE A 147 6.26 14.88 18.49
N SER A 148 6.47 13.55 18.57
CA SER A 148 7.22 12.84 17.53
C SER A 148 6.45 12.84 16.20
N GLY A 149 7.14 12.59 15.08
CA GLY A 149 6.49 12.46 13.78
C GLY A 149 5.34 11.43 13.79
N GLY A 150 5.57 10.29 14.43
CA GLY A 150 4.55 9.24 14.57
C GLY A 150 3.35 9.66 15.41
N MET A 151 3.56 10.41 16.49
CA MET A 151 2.44 10.95 17.28
C MET A 151 1.62 11.97 16.49
N ARG A 152 2.27 12.84 15.72
CA ARG A 152 1.58 13.79 14.84
C ARG A 152 0.75 13.07 13.79
N ARG A 153 1.32 12.03 13.18
CA ARG A 153 0.64 11.25 12.14
C ARG A 153 -0.58 10.50 12.70
N ARG A 154 -0.47 9.91 13.90
CA ARG A 154 -1.60 9.29 14.58
C ARG A 154 -2.71 10.30 14.91
N LEU A 155 -2.36 11.50 15.34
CA LEU A 155 -3.34 12.55 15.61
C LEU A 155 -4.02 13.05 14.32
N ASP A 156 -3.29 13.20 13.22
CA ASP A 156 -3.84 13.60 11.93
C ASP A 156 -4.85 12.57 11.41
N LEU A 157 -4.51 11.28 11.54
CA LEU A 157 -5.45 10.20 11.23
C LEU A 157 -6.67 10.22 12.17
N ALA A 158 -6.47 10.42 13.47
CA ALA A 158 -7.56 10.57 14.44
C ALA A 158 -8.51 11.72 14.07
N ALA A 159 -7.95 12.86 13.64
CA ALA A 159 -8.76 14.01 13.19
C ALA A 159 -9.61 13.69 11.97
N SER A 160 -9.09 12.91 11.02
CA SER A 160 -9.85 12.49 9.83
C SER A 160 -11.02 11.56 10.15
N LEU A 161 -11.00 10.93 11.34
CA LEU A 161 -12.03 9.98 11.80
C LEU A 161 -13.10 10.60 12.68
N ILE A 162 -13.05 11.88 12.98
CA ILE A 162 -14.07 12.56 13.78
C ILE A 162 -15.47 12.35 13.18
N ALA A 163 -15.59 12.47 11.86
CA ALA A 163 -16.83 12.27 11.12
C ALA A 163 -17.16 10.79 10.80
N GLN A 164 -16.29 9.85 11.16
CA GLN A 164 -16.39 8.43 10.83
C GLN A 164 -16.73 8.20 9.35
N PRO A 165 -15.91 8.69 8.42
CA PRO A 165 -16.20 8.57 7.00
C PRO A 165 -16.12 7.10 6.53
N PRO A 166 -17.00 6.66 5.62
CA PRO A 166 -16.95 5.31 5.07
C PRO A 166 -15.76 5.06 4.15
N LEU A 167 -15.10 6.12 3.64
CA LEU A 167 -13.89 6.03 2.82
C LEU A 167 -12.80 6.97 3.33
N LEU A 168 -11.60 6.45 3.50
CA LEU A 168 -10.40 7.18 3.91
C LEU A 168 -9.38 7.18 2.78
N PHE A 169 -8.87 8.36 2.45
CA PHE A 169 -7.70 8.55 1.59
C PHE A 169 -6.49 8.86 2.46
N LEU A 170 -5.48 8.01 2.40
CA LEU A 170 -4.25 8.12 3.17
C LEU A 170 -3.07 8.32 2.20
N ASP A 171 -2.51 9.53 2.16
CA ASP A 171 -1.38 9.83 1.28
C ASP A 171 -0.06 9.60 2.02
N GLU A 172 0.61 8.49 1.69
CA GLU A 172 1.87 8.03 2.29
C GLU A 172 1.84 8.00 3.83
N PRO A 173 0.93 7.20 4.45
CA PRO A 173 0.63 7.31 5.88
C PRO A 173 1.80 6.99 6.81
N THR A 174 2.82 6.27 6.37
CA THR A 174 3.93 5.81 7.21
C THR A 174 5.29 6.41 6.83
N THR A 175 5.33 7.35 5.89
CA THR A 175 6.58 7.99 5.47
C THR A 175 7.23 8.70 6.64
N GLY A 176 8.54 8.43 6.86
CA GLY A 176 9.33 9.02 7.93
C GLY A 176 9.09 8.42 9.32
N LEU A 177 8.32 7.34 9.44
CA LEU A 177 8.12 6.65 10.72
C LEU A 177 9.16 5.56 10.93
N ASP A 178 9.56 5.38 12.19
CA ASP A 178 10.37 4.23 12.61
C ASP A 178 9.57 2.91 12.48
N PRO A 179 10.24 1.74 12.42
CA PRO A 179 9.57 0.46 12.18
C PRO A 179 8.46 0.13 13.20
N ARG A 180 8.66 0.46 14.48
CA ARG A 180 7.67 0.20 15.54
C ARG A 180 6.42 1.05 15.34
N THR A 181 6.59 2.34 15.12
CA THR A 181 5.47 3.27 14.88
C THR A 181 4.74 2.94 13.57
N ARG A 182 5.47 2.48 12.53
CA ARG A 182 4.88 2.00 11.28
C ARG A 182 3.96 0.82 11.50
N ASN A 183 4.40 -0.20 12.24
CA ASN A 183 3.57 -1.37 12.55
C ASN A 183 2.31 -0.99 13.33
N GLN A 184 2.40 -0.09 14.30
CA GLN A 184 1.24 0.43 15.03
C GLN A 184 0.25 1.15 14.11
N MET A 185 0.74 1.92 13.13
CA MET A 185 -0.10 2.58 12.13
C MET A 185 -0.82 1.55 11.25
N TRP A 186 -0.12 0.49 10.81
CA TRP A 186 -0.72 -0.60 10.03
C TRP A 186 -1.83 -1.32 10.79
N GLU A 187 -1.61 -1.62 12.07
CA GLU A 187 -2.65 -2.21 12.92
C GLU A 187 -3.87 -1.28 13.05
N THR A 188 -3.64 0.01 13.17
CA THR A 188 -4.72 1.00 13.23
C THR A 188 -5.52 1.02 11.92
N ILE A 189 -4.85 1.03 10.76
CA ILE A 189 -5.51 0.99 9.46
C ILE A 189 -6.33 -0.30 9.30
N ARG A 190 -5.80 -1.47 9.70
CA ARG A 190 -6.55 -2.74 9.66
C ARG A 190 -7.80 -2.69 10.55
N ARG A 191 -7.70 -2.12 11.77
CA ARG A 191 -8.86 -1.95 12.67
C ARG A 191 -9.96 -1.10 12.03
N LEU A 192 -9.61 -0.01 11.34
CA LEU A 192 -10.58 0.85 10.66
C LEU A 192 -11.38 0.08 9.60
N VAL A 193 -10.70 -0.75 8.81
CA VAL A 193 -11.37 -1.57 7.79
C VAL A 193 -12.21 -2.68 8.43
N THR A 194 -11.73 -3.31 9.49
CA THR A 194 -12.51 -4.28 10.26
C THR A 194 -13.78 -3.64 10.84
N SER A 195 -13.73 -2.35 11.19
CA SER A 195 -14.89 -1.58 11.67
C SER A 195 -15.85 -1.13 10.56
N GLY A 196 -15.53 -1.46 9.27
CA GLY A 196 -16.39 -1.22 8.11
C GLY A 196 -15.98 -0.04 7.23
N SER A 197 -14.91 0.68 7.53
CA SER A 197 -14.37 1.72 6.65
C SER A 197 -13.69 1.11 5.43
N THR A 198 -13.61 1.87 4.34
CA THR A 198 -12.76 1.57 3.17
C THR A 198 -11.52 2.44 3.25
N VAL A 199 -10.36 1.91 2.89
CA VAL A 199 -9.12 2.68 2.85
C VAL A 199 -8.50 2.62 1.45
N LEU A 200 -8.20 3.77 0.88
CA LEU A 200 -7.32 3.90 -0.28
C LEU A 200 -6.06 4.63 0.18
N LEU A 201 -4.94 3.94 0.13
CA LEU A 201 -3.65 4.50 0.54
C LEU A 201 -2.68 4.59 -0.65
N THR A 202 -1.86 5.64 -0.67
CA THR A 202 -0.68 5.69 -1.54
C THR A 202 0.55 5.29 -0.75
N THR A 203 1.48 4.65 -1.41
CA THR A 203 2.80 4.35 -0.84
C THR A 203 3.87 4.18 -1.91
N GLN A 204 5.11 4.41 -1.54
CA GLN A 204 6.29 4.02 -2.30
C GLN A 204 6.98 2.79 -1.69
N TYR A 205 6.52 2.33 -0.52
CA TYR A 205 7.09 1.19 0.20
C TYR A 205 6.35 -0.09 -0.17
N LEU A 206 7.05 -0.99 -0.86
CA LEU A 206 6.54 -2.29 -1.28
C LEU A 206 6.06 -3.13 -0.10
N GLN A 207 6.81 -3.09 1.02
CA GLN A 207 6.44 -3.78 2.25
C GLN A 207 5.08 -3.30 2.80
N GLU A 208 4.78 -1.99 2.76
CA GLU A 208 3.49 -1.47 3.22
C GLU A 208 2.33 -1.98 2.36
N ALA A 209 2.52 -1.98 1.05
CA ALA A 209 1.53 -2.51 0.12
C ALA A 209 1.30 -4.02 0.33
N ASP A 210 2.39 -4.79 0.53
CA ASP A 210 2.37 -6.23 0.78
C ASP A 210 1.61 -6.59 2.07
N GLU A 211 1.84 -5.81 3.13
CA GLU A 211 1.28 -6.06 4.46
C GLU A 211 -0.18 -5.61 4.60
N LEU A 212 -0.58 -4.54 3.92
CA LEU A 212 -1.87 -3.91 4.16
C LEU A 212 -2.90 -4.15 3.07
N ALA A 213 -2.49 -4.13 1.80
CA ALA A 213 -3.44 -4.01 0.71
C ALA A 213 -4.10 -5.34 0.35
N ASP A 214 -5.42 -5.34 0.22
CA ASP A 214 -6.16 -6.44 -0.40
C ASP A 214 -5.95 -6.46 -1.92
N ARG A 215 -5.82 -5.27 -2.52
CA ARG A 215 -5.57 -5.07 -3.95
C ARG A 215 -4.67 -3.86 -4.17
N ILE A 216 -3.80 -3.94 -5.16
CA ILE A 216 -2.81 -2.92 -5.46
C ILE A 216 -2.93 -2.51 -6.93
N ALA A 217 -2.92 -1.19 -7.18
CA ALA A 217 -2.58 -0.63 -8.48
C ALA A 217 -1.14 -0.08 -8.43
N VAL A 218 -0.30 -0.54 -9.35
CA VAL A 218 1.03 0.02 -9.54
C VAL A 218 0.94 1.14 -10.55
N ILE A 219 1.33 2.37 -10.14
CA ILE A 219 1.34 3.54 -11.02
C ILE A 219 2.78 3.91 -11.35
N ASP A 220 3.05 4.04 -12.63
CA ASP A 220 4.30 4.57 -13.16
C ASP A 220 4.02 5.57 -14.29
N HIS A 221 4.75 6.69 -14.31
CA HIS A 221 4.58 7.78 -15.28
C HIS A 221 3.10 8.17 -15.55
N GLY A 222 2.30 8.25 -14.49
CA GLY A 222 0.89 8.64 -14.56
C GLY A 222 -0.08 7.57 -15.03
N ARG A 223 0.35 6.35 -15.28
CA ARG A 223 -0.47 5.23 -15.77
C ARG A 223 -0.49 4.07 -14.79
N VAL A 224 -1.60 3.34 -14.75
CA VAL A 224 -1.65 2.05 -14.07
C VAL A 224 -0.96 1.02 -14.97
N VAL A 225 0.19 0.49 -14.52
CA VAL A 225 0.99 -0.49 -15.26
C VAL A 225 0.72 -1.93 -14.82
N ALA A 226 0.22 -2.13 -13.61
CA ALA A 226 -0.28 -3.42 -13.13
C ALA A 226 -1.35 -3.21 -12.06
N GLU A 227 -2.30 -4.13 -11.96
CA GLU A 227 -3.33 -4.15 -10.93
C GLU A 227 -3.70 -5.58 -10.57
N GLY A 228 -3.79 -5.87 -9.27
CA GLY A 228 -4.17 -7.20 -8.78
C GLY A 228 -4.13 -7.27 -7.26
N THR A 229 -4.51 -8.42 -6.72
CA THR A 229 -4.17 -8.78 -5.34
C THR A 229 -2.65 -8.94 -5.23
N VAL A 230 -2.12 -8.86 -4.00
CA VAL A 230 -0.70 -9.10 -3.75
C VAL A 230 -0.23 -10.43 -4.34
N ASN A 231 -1.03 -11.49 -4.17
CA ASN A 231 -0.70 -12.82 -4.69
C ASN A 231 -0.77 -12.89 -6.22
N GLU A 232 -1.75 -12.26 -6.86
CA GLU A 232 -1.84 -12.18 -8.33
C GLU A 232 -0.62 -11.48 -8.91
N LEU A 233 -0.24 -10.33 -8.33
CA LEU A 233 0.95 -9.58 -8.78
C LEU A 233 2.23 -10.39 -8.60
N LYS A 234 2.45 -11.01 -7.44
CA LYS A 234 3.61 -11.86 -7.20
C LYS A 234 3.68 -13.04 -8.17
N SER A 235 2.55 -13.68 -8.45
CA SER A 235 2.48 -14.82 -9.39
C SER A 235 2.74 -14.41 -10.84
N SER A 236 2.57 -13.14 -11.21
CA SER A 236 2.80 -12.67 -12.58
C SER A 236 4.28 -12.64 -12.99
N VAL A 237 5.21 -12.57 -12.03
CA VAL A 237 6.66 -12.49 -12.29
C VAL A 237 7.38 -13.84 -12.14
N GLY A 238 6.70 -14.88 -11.69
CA GLY A 238 7.27 -16.22 -11.62
C GLY A 238 6.72 -17.08 -10.50
N THR A 239 7.23 -18.30 -10.46
CA THR A 239 6.96 -19.27 -9.41
C THR A 239 7.90 -19.02 -8.22
N SER A 240 7.59 -19.64 -7.07
CA SER A 240 8.51 -19.65 -5.93
C SER A 240 9.90 -20.11 -6.35
N SER A 241 10.94 -19.63 -5.70
CA SER A 241 12.32 -20.07 -5.91
C SER A 241 12.84 -20.84 -4.71
N LEU A 242 13.47 -21.98 -4.99
CA LEU A 242 14.23 -22.72 -4.01
C LEU A 242 15.65 -22.16 -3.97
N GLN A 243 16.11 -21.76 -2.80
CA GLN A 243 17.50 -21.36 -2.56
C GLN A 243 18.17 -22.38 -1.63
N LEU A 244 19.33 -22.83 -2.04
CA LEU A 244 20.12 -23.83 -1.33
C LEU A 244 21.54 -23.31 -1.14
N SER A 245 22.11 -23.50 0.05
CA SER A 245 23.54 -23.37 0.30
C SER A 245 24.14 -24.75 0.61
N ILE A 246 25.20 -25.09 -0.12
CA ILE A 246 25.90 -26.39 0.05
C ILE A 246 27.08 -26.20 1.01
N GLN A 247 27.26 -27.13 1.93
CA GLN A 247 28.29 -27.02 2.97
C GLN A 247 29.70 -27.13 2.38
N ASP A 248 29.93 -28.06 1.45
CA ASP A 248 31.19 -28.21 0.72
C ASP A 248 31.05 -27.61 -0.70
N PRO A 249 31.74 -26.51 -1.02
CA PRO A 249 31.69 -25.91 -2.34
C PRO A 249 32.09 -26.82 -3.48
N LYS A 250 32.85 -27.90 -3.22
CA LYS A 250 33.25 -28.90 -4.23
C LYS A 250 32.09 -29.74 -4.73
N GLU A 251 31.04 -29.89 -3.90
CA GLU A 251 29.84 -30.64 -4.23
C GLU A 251 28.79 -29.84 -4.95
N ILE A 252 29.06 -28.56 -5.25
CA ILE A 252 28.03 -27.64 -5.80
C ILE A 252 27.50 -28.10 -7.17
N GLU A 253 28.38 -28.65 -8.02
CA GLU A 253 27.99 -29.13 -9.35
C GLU A 253 27.18 -30.42 -9.27
N ASN A 254 27.54 -31.33 -8.35
CA ASN A 254 26.78 -32.53 -8.08
C ASN A 254 25.41 -32.19 -7.48
N ALA A 255 25.37 -31.23 -6.55
CA ALA A 255 24.12 -30.71 -5.99
C ALA A 255 23.22 -30.06 -7.05
N ARG A 256 23.82 -29.29 -7.98
CA ARG A 256 23.08 -28.67 -9.11
C ARG A 256 22.40 -29.75 -9.96
N GLN A 257 23.14 -30.77 -10.34
CA GLN A 257 22.60 -31.86 -11.16
C GLN A 257 21.43 -32.56 -10.45
N LYS A 258 21.53 -32.79 -9.14
CA LYS A 258 20.43 -33.39 -8.36
C LYS A 258 19.20 -32.48 -8.27
N VAL A 259 19.39 -31.17 -8.10
CA VAL A 259 18.30 -30.20 -8.15
C VAL A 259 17.57 -30.27 -9.49
N GLU A 260 18.31 -30.25 -10.60
CA GLU A 260 17.72 -30.29 -11.95
C GLU A 260 17.05 -31.65 -12.26
N GLU A 261 17.62 -32.74 -11.76
CA GLU A 261 17.05 -34.09 -11.91
C GLU A 261 15.70 -34.23 -11.16
N VAL A 262 15.67 -33.78 -9.90
CA VAL A 262 14.49 -33.92 -9.03
C VAL A 262 13.42 -32.91 -9.39
N LEU A 263 13.77 -31.64 -9.54
CA LEU A 263 12.79 -30.57 -9.80
C LEU A 263 12.40 -30.47 -11.28
N LYS A 264 13.19 -31.06 -12.18
CA LYS A 264 13.02 -30.99 -13.65
C LYS A 264 13.03 -29.56 -14.20
N VAL A 265 13.81 -28.69 -13.58
CA VAL A 265 13.98 -27.28 -13.95
C VAL A 265 15.46 -26.95 -14.06
N ARG A 266 15.80 -25.89 -14.80
CA ARG A 266 17.17 -25.37 -14.81
C ARG A 266 17.44 -24.60 -13.52
N SER A 267 18.61 -24.76 -12.95
CA SER A 267 19.08 -24.06 -11.77
C SER A 267 20.22 -23.10 -12.09
N ILE A 268 20.35 -22.05 -11.29
CA ILE A 268 21.42 -21.06 -11.37
C ILE A 268 22.36 -21.27 -10.19
N VAL A 269 23.65 -21.39 -10.47
CA VAL A 269 24.69 -21.51 -9.46
C VAL A 269 25.39 -20.18 -9.25
N TYR A 270 25.55 -19.80 -7.99
CA TYR A 270 26.36 -18.67 -7.55
C TYR A 270 27.60 -19.22 -6.83
N PRO A 271 28.74 -19.35 -7.53
CA PRO A 271 29.95 -19.97 -6.98
C PRO A 271 30.49 -19.24 -5.75
N GLU A 272 30.37 -17.91 -5.73
CA GLU A 272 30.70 -17.05 -4.60
C GLU A 272 29.65 -17.25 -3.48
N GLY A 273 29.83 -18.29 -2.66
CA GLY A 273 28.97 -18.61 -1.53
C GLY A 273 28.28 -19.98 -1.57
N GLY A 274 28.58 -20.83 -2.56
CA GLY A 274 28.02 -22.18 -2.63
C GLY A 274 26.51 -22.25 -2.75
N LYS A 275 25.90 -21.27 -3.43
CA LYS A 275 24.43 -21.13 -3.52
C LYS A 275 23.89 -21.63 -4.86
N ILE A 276 22.77 -22.34 -4.80
CA ILE A 276 21.98 -22.79 -5.95
C ILE A 276 20.57 -22.19 -5.83
N THR A 277 20.06 -21.63 -6.91
CA THR A 277 18.68 -21.15 -7.00
C THR A 277 17.97 -21.87 -8.14
N ALA A 278 16.77 -22.39 -7.88
CA ALA A 278 15.95 -23.06 -8.86
C ALA A 278 14.48 -22.62 -8.75
N PRO A 279 13.74 -22.43 -9.87
CA PRO A 279 12.31 -22.26 -9.84
C PRO A 279 11.62 -23.47 -9.16
N MET A 280 10.57 -23.21 -8.38
CA MET A 280 9.84 -24.26 -7.68
C MET A 280 8.33 -24.03 -7.79
N GLU A 281 7.67 -24.94 -8.48
CA GLU A 281 6.22 -24.91 -8.66
C GLU A 281 5.49 -25.70 -7.56
N ASP A 282 6.13 -26.74 -7.04
CA ASP A 282 5.56 -27.69 -6.09
C ASP A 282 6.47 -27.84 -4.86
N ALA A 283 6.00 -27.38 -3.71
CA ALA A 283 6.74 -27.43 -2.44
C ALA A 283 6.96 -28.87 -1.93
N ASP A 284 6.12 -29.83 -2.30
CA ASP A 284 6.25 -31.23 -1.87
C ASP A 284 7.52 -31.86 -2.44
N ARG A 285 8.00 -31.41 -3.58
CA ARG A 285 9.28 -31.85 -4.18
C ARG A 285 10.52 -31.50 -3.38
N VAL A 286 10.43 -30.58 -2.43
CA VAL A 286 11.53 -30.32 -1.49
C VAL A 286 11.88 -31.56 -0.71
N THR A 287 10.87 -32.34 -0.30
CA THR A 287 11.10 -33.59 0.43
C THR A 287 11.89 -34.60 -0.41
N ASP A 288 11.50 -34.75 -1.69
CA ASP A 288 12.21 -35.67 -2.60
C ASP A 288 13.67 -35.21 -2.82
N LEU A 289 13.88 -33.88 -2.94
CA LEU A 289 15.24 -33.35 -3.08
C LEU A 289 16.09 -33.56 -1.84
N LEU A 290 15.54 -33.40 -0.64
CA LEU A 290 16.25 -33.66 0.61
C LEU A 290 16.63 -35.15 0.73
N ILE A 291 15.74 -36.04 0.31
CA ILE A 291 16.04 -37.51 0.28
C ILE A 291 17.18 -37.79 -0.72
N ALA A 292 17.13 -37.20 -1.92
CA ALA A 292 18.16 -37.37 -2.94
C ALA A 292 19.53 -36.86 -2.48
N PHE A 293 19.58 -35.70 -1.81
CA PHE A 293 20.82 -35.14 -1.23
C PHE A 293 21.40 -36.07 -0.14
N ARG A 294 20.56 -36.56 0.77
CA ARG A 294 20.96 -37.48 1.81
C ARG A 294 21.55 -38.77 1.23
N GLN A 295 20.93 -39.33 0.18
CA GLN A 295 21.40 -40.54 -0.50
C GLN A 295 22.73 -40.32 -1.23
N SER A 296 22.96 -39.10 -1.76
CA SER A 296 24.20 -38.73 -2.45
C SER A 296 25.30 -38.21 -1.52
N GLY A 297 25.05 -38.13 -0.21
CA GLY A 297 26.00 -37.62 0.77
C GLY A 297 26.20 -36.09 0.74
N ILE A 298 25.37 -35.36 0.00
CA ILE A 298 25.45 -33.90 -0.12
C ILE A 298 24.89 -33.27 1.15
N GLN A 299 25.70 -32.43 1.81
CA GLN A 299 25.28 -31.72 3.02
C GLN A 299 24.85 -30.30 2.70
N LEU A 300 23.63 -29.96 3.12
CA LEU A 300 23.08 -28.60 3.04
C LEU A 300 23.53 -27.76 4.23
N ALA A 301 23.96 -26.55 3.99
CA ALA A 301 24.14 -25.52 5.03
C ALA A 301 22.83 -24.78 5.30
N GLU A 302 22.05 -24.46 4.23
CA GLU A 302 20.80 -23.75 4.34
C GLU A 302 19.86 -24.18 3.20
N LEU A 303 18.56 -24.18 3.48
CA LEU A 303 17.49 -24.34 2.50
C LEU A 303 16.40 -23.33 2.80
N SER A 304 16.00 -22.55 1.80
CA SER A 304 14.85 -21.67 1.89
C SER A 304 14.01 -21.71 0.62
N VAL A 305 12.71 -21.60 0.80
CA VAL A 305 11.75 -21.41 -0.29
C VAL A 305 11.28 -19.98 -0.25
N GLN A 306 11.63 -19.22 -1.27
CA GLN A 306 11.24 -17.81 -1.38
C GLN A 306 10.09 -17.67 -2.39
N LYS A 307 9.01 -17.06 -1.95
CA LYS A 307 7.95 -16.61 -2.85
C LYS A 307 8.42 -15.34 -3.55
N PRO A 308 7.96 -15.08 -4.79
CA PRO A 308 8.23 -13.81 -5.46
C PRO A 308 7.84 -12.63 -4.57
N THR A 309 8.64 -11.58 -4.63
CA THR A 309 8.41 -10.35 -3.86
C THR A 309 7.74 -9.29 -4.72
N LEU A 310 7.12 -8.29 -4.11
CA LEU A 310 6.63 -7.13 -4.87
C LEU A 310 7.78 -6.30 -5.46
N ASP A 311 9.00 -6.40 -4.90
CA ASP A 311 10.21 -5.78 -5.48
C ASP A 311 10.50 -6.36 -6.88
N GLU A 312 10.44 -7.69 -7.02
CA GLU A 312 10.62 -8.37 -8.31
C GLU A 312 9.52 -7.98 -9.31
N VAL A 313 8.26 -7.90 -8.84
CA VAL A 313 7.13 -7.40 -9.66
C VAL A 313 7.42 -6.00 -10.17
N PHE A 314 7.81 -5.10 -9.26
CA PHE A 314 8.07 -3.71 -9.60
C PHE A 314 9.22 -3.57 -10.59
N LEU A 315 10.33 -4.28 -10.38
CA LEU A 315 11.48 -4.27 -11.27
C LEU A 315 11.16 -4.83 -12.66
N SER A 316 10.36 -5.90 -12.74
CA SER A 316 9.97 -6.47 -14.04
C SER A 316 9.11 -5.51 -14.86
N ILE A 317 8.16 -4.81 -14.21
CA ILE A 317 7.24 -3.90 -14.88
C ILE A 317 7.91 -2.58 -15.25
N THR A 318 8.82 -2.05 -14.42
CA THR A 318 9.50 -0.77 -14.66
C THR A 318 10.83 -0.93 -15.41
N GLY A 319 11.43 -2.13 -15.39
CA GLY A 319 12.71 -2.44 -16.05
C GLY A 319 12.60 -2.61 -17.56
N ASP A 320 11.52 -3.17 -18.07
CA ASP A 320 11.32 -3.40 -19.51
C ASP A 320 11.15 -2.09 -20.30
N ASN A 321 10.64 -1.02 -19.68
CA ASN A 321 10.54 0.29 -20.33
C ASN A 321 11.89 0.97 -20.62
N LYS A 322 13.01 0.52 -20.02
CA LYS A 322 14.35 1.04 -20.34
C LYS A 322 14.96 0.41 -21.59
N ASN A 323 14.53 -0.80 -21.97
CA ASN A 323 15.06 -1.47 -23.18
C ASN A 323 14.39 -1.01 -24.48
N GLU A 324 13.14 -0.55 -24.45
CA GLU A 324 12.50 0.00 -25.65
C GLU A 324 13.02 1.39 -26.05
N SER A 325 13.46 2.21 -25.09
CA SER A 325 14.04 3.52 -25.36
C SER A 325 15.50 3.47 -25.85
N SER A 326 16.23 2.38 -25.61
CA SER A 326 17.63 2.22 -26.06
C SER A 326 17.75 1.60 -27.47
N LEU A 327 16.69 1.01 -28.03
CA LEU A 327 16.71 0.43 -29.39
C LEU A 327 16.38 1.43 -30.53
N ASN A 328 15.88 2.62 -30.17
CA ASN A 328 15.54 3.66 -31.16
C ASN A 328 16.65 4.70 -31.43
N PHE A 329 17.82 4.60 -30.81
CA PHE A 329 18.95 5.51 -31.04
C PHE A 329 20.07 4.94 -31.95
N SER A 330 19.86 3.76 -32.56
CA SER A 330 20.88 3.14 -33.43
C SER A 330 20.51 3.11 -34.93
N LYS A 331 19.55 3.93 -35.36
CA LYS A 331 19.23 4.09 -36.79
C LYS A 331 18.97 5.57 -37.09
N GLN A 332 20.02 6.35 -37.14
CA GLN A 332 20.19 7.50 -38.04
C GLN A 332 21.67 7.70 -38.36
#